data_fac9f19f0b550bdde35e2dba74e76cff
#
_entry.id   fac9f19f0b550bdde35e2dba74e76cff
#
_cell.length_a   1.000
_cell.length_b   1.000
_cell.length_c   1.000
_cell.angle_alpha   90.00
_cell.angle_beta   90.00
_cell.angle_gamma   90.00
#
_symmetry.space_group_name_H-M   'P 1'
#
loop_
_entity.id
_entity.type
_entity.pdbx_description
1 polymer ?
#
loop_
_entity_poly.entity_id
_entity_poly.type
_entity_poly.pdbx_seq_one_letter_code
_entity_poly.pdbx_strand_id
1 'polypeptide(L)'
;MIIVNKSKQNPSDIQPSEITAKTVFDNRRQFIKVAASTGLIAGAALISLKAKAASIAGGETKGDARLLGRANAPSQPIKKLNKGDIYNPRQKIKGVIKTAYGKDLKVDKYKAVTTYNNYYEFGTSKSDPAVQARLFQPQPWSIDIEGEVKKDKTISIEQLMKLATLEERIYRMRCVEGWSMVIPWVGLPLASLIKWAEPTGNAKFIEFVTANDRSMPGTSSRVLDWPYREALRMDEAMNPLAIIAVGLYGELLPNQNGAPARLVVPWKYGFKGGKSIVKIRFLEKMPQTTWMKAGPSEYGFYANVNPKVSHPRWTQSSERPIGAGLFGGRVRTKMFNGYESEVGQLYAGMDLKKNF
;
A
#
# COMPACT_ATOMS: atom_id res chain seq x y z
N MET A 1 -4.15 16.07 -35.70
CA MET A 1 -4.51 17.30 -34.97
C MET A 1 -5.93 17.12 -34.48
N ILE A 2 -6.12 16.67 -33.21
CA ILE A 2 -7.45 16.46 -32.62
C ILE A 2 -7.70 17.64 -31.70
N ILE A 3 -8.61 18.53 -32.12
CA ILE A 3 -9.05 19.65 -31.30
C ILE A 3 -9.99 19.09 -30.23
N VAL A 4 -9.52 19.02 -28.99
CA VAL A 4 -10.36 18.69 -27.83
C VAL A 4 -11.09 19.97 -27.44
N ASN A 5 -12.38 19.99 -27.64
CA ASN A 5 -13.28 21.07 -27.24
C ASN A 5 -13.27 21.16 -25.72
N LYS A 6 -12.74 22.25 -25.15
CA LYS A 6 -12.75 22.54 -23.70
C LYS A 6 -14.18 22.95 -23.31
N SER A 7 -15.06 21.97 -23.10
CA SER A 7 -16.24 22.20 -22.27
C SER A 7 -15.77 22.35 -20.83
N LYS A 8 -16.30 23.30 -20.08
CA LYS A 8 -16.04 23.58 -18.67
C LYS A 8 -16.36 22.34 -17.84
N GLN A 9 -15.40 21.42 -17.72
CA GLN A 9 -15.50 20.30 -16.78
C GLN A 9 -15.22 20.81 -15.38
N ASN A 10 -16.13 20.48 -14.47
CA ASN A 10 -16.02 20.77 -13.06
C ASN A 10 -14.80 20.02 -12.52
N PRO A 11 -13.84 20.62 -11.78
CA PRO A 11 -12.64 19.93 -11.27
C PRO A 11 -12.92 18.73 -10.36
N SER A 12 -14.19 18.51 -9.99
CA SER A 12 -14.63 17.35 -9.21
C SER A 12 -14.85 16.07 -10.04
N ASP A 13 -14.87 16.14 -11.36
CA ASP A 13 -15.19 15.02 -12.26
C ASP A 13 -13.95 14.35 -12.85
N ILE A 14 -12.89 14.17 -12.04
CA ILE A 14 -11.73 13.40 -12.46
C ILE A 14 -12.17 11.94 -12.68
N GLN A 15 -12.16 11.49 -13.92
CA GLN A 15 -12.48 10.11 -14.26
C GLN A 15 -11.38 9.17 -13.74
N PRO A 16 -11.70 7.93 -13.33
CA PRO A 16 -10.69 6.96 -12.90
C PRO A 16 -9.54 6.78 -13.89
N SER A 17 -9.78 7.00 -15.19
CA SER A 17 -8.79 6.99 -16.27
C SER A 17 -7.76 8.11 -16.18
N GLU A 18 -8.11 9.23 -15.55
CA GLU A 18 -7.22 10.39 -15.38
C GLU A 18 -6.31 10.25 -14.16
N ILE A 19 -6.65 9.30 -13.30
CA ILE A 19 -5.95 9.05 -12.03
C ILE A 19 -4.92 7.93 -12.18
N THR A 20 -5.13 7.00 -13.10
CA THR A 20 -4.28 5.82 -13.29
C THR A 20 -3.26 6.08 -14.40
N ALA A 21 -2.01 5.57 -14.25
CA ALA A 21 -0.99 5.65 -15.29
C ALA A 21 -1.55 5.13 -16.64
N LYS A 22 -1.19 5.78 -17.74
CA LYS A 22 -1.77 5.45 -19.06
C LYS A 22 -1.63 3.96 -19.41
N THR A 23 -0.48 3.35 -19.13
CA THR A 23 -0.23 1.92 -19.36
C THR A 23 -1.14 1.02 -18.52
N VAL A 24 -1.41 1.41 -17.28
CA VAL A 24 -2.32 0.72 -16.36
C VAL A 24 -3.77 0.90 -16.83
N PHE A 25 -4.11 2.07 -17.34
CA PHE A 25 -5.44 2.37 -17.87
C PHE A 25 -5.73 1.62 -19.18
N ASP A 26 -4.78 1.54 -20.09
CA ASP A 26 -4.93 0.84 -21.38
C ASP A 26 -5.11 -0.67 -21.13
N ASN A 27 -4.39 -1.26 -20.18
CA ASN A 27 -4.56 -2.66 -19.75
C ASN A 27 -5.93 -2.92 -19.09
N ARG A 28 -6.51 -1.94 -18.39
CA ARG A 28 -7.86 -2.02 -17.81
C ARG A 28 -8.94 -2.25 -18.86
N ARG A 29 -8.85 -1.57 -20.01
CA ARG A 29 -9.81 -1.77 -21.12
C ARG A 29 -9.77 -3.19 -21.66
N GLN A 30 -8.59 -3.81 -21.75
CA GLN A 30 -8.46 -5.21 -22.14
C GLN A 30 -9.06 -6.15 -21.09
N PHE A 31 -8.82 -5.88 -19.80
CA PHE A 31 -9.38 -6.66 -18.71
C PHE A 31 -10.92 -6.65 -18.69
N ILE A 32 -11.54 -5.48 -18.87
CA ILE A 32 -13.00 -5.36 -18.93
C ILE A 32 -13.58 -6.12 -20.14
N LYS A 33 -12.90 -6.09 -21.29
CA LYS A 33 -13.32 -6.86 -22.48
C LYS A 33 -13.24 -8.36 -22.25
N VAL A 34 -12.18 -8.85 -21.58
CA VAL A 34 -12.04 -10.28 -21.25
C VAL A 34 -13.07 -10.70 -20.20
N ALA A 35 -13.32 -9.91 -19.16
CA ALA A 35 -14.33 -10.20 -18.16
C ALA A 35 -15.77 -10.22 -18.73
N ALA A 36 -16.07 -9.34 -19.69
CA ALA A 36 -17.36 -9.31 -20.38
C ALA A 36 -17.54 -10.50 -21.34
N SER A 37 -16.46 -11.01 -21.94
CA SER A 37 -16.52 -12.16 -22.84
C SER A 37 -16.57 -13.52 -22.11
N THR A 38 -16.10 -13.60 -20.85
CA THR A 38 -16.19 -14.81 -20.03
C THR A 38 -17.51 -14.95 -19.26
N GLY A 39 -18.29 -13.90 -19.16
CA GLY A 39 -19.61 -13.91 -18.50
C GLY A 39 -20.74 -14.55 -19.31
N LEU A 40 -20.52 -14.97 -20.57
CA LEU A 40 -21.56 -15.49 -21.47
C LEU A 40 -21.39 -16.94 -21.90
N ILE A 41 -20.46 -17.71 -21.33
CA ILE A 41 -20.31 -19.15 -21.63
C ILE A 41 -20.19 -19.94 -20.33
N ALA A 42 -21.30 -20.12 -19.63
CA ALA A 42 -21.51 -21.21 -18.71
C ALA A 42 -22.46 -22.20 -19.38
N GLY A 43 -21.91 -23.07 -20.22
CA GLY A 43 -22.65 -24.16 -20.84
C GLY A 43 -21.84 -24.81 -21.95
N ALA A 44 -21.36 -26.03 -21.64
CA ALA A 44 -20.87 -27.08 -22.54
C ALA A 44 -19.41 -27.06 -23.01
N ALA A 45 -18.84 -28.22 -22.78
CA ALA A 45 -17.77 -28.92 -23.49
C ALA A 45 -16.32 -28.79 -22.98
N LEU A 46 -15.94 -29.83 -22.23
CA LEU A 46 -14.57 -30.37 -22.13
C LEU A 46 -14.02 -30.69 -23.52
N ILE A 47 -12.96 -30.05 -23.94
CA ILE A 47 -12.04 -30.58 -24.98
C ILE A 47 -10.61 -30.27 -24.57
N SER A 48 -9.83 -31.34 -24.47
CA SER A 48 -8.40 -31.34 -24.22
C SER A 48 -7.62 -30.75 -25.41
N LEU A 49 -6.65 -29.88 -25.14
CA LEU A 49 -5.61 -29.53 -26.11
C LEU A 49 -4.24 -29.48 -25.42
N LYS A 50 -3.45 -30.50 -25.75
CA LYS A 50 -2.01 -30.52 -25.56
C LYS A 50 -1.38 -29.44 -26.46
N ALA A 51 -0.61 -28.51 -25.90
CA ALA A 51 0.22 -27.61 -26.68
C ALA A 51 1.69 -27.97 -26.48
N LYS A 52 2.37 -28.21 -27.61
CA LYS A 52 3.77 -28.49 -27.77
C LYS A 52 4.65 -27.31 -27.35
N ALA A 53 5.71 -27.63 -26.62
CA ALA A 53 6.85 -26.75 -26.43
C ALA A 53 7.65 -26.57 -27.71
N ALA A 54 7.99 -25.34 -28.04
CA ALA A 54 9.04 -25.04 -29.02
C ALA A 54 10.11 -24.17 -28.35
N SER A 55 11.33 -24.70 -28.34
CA SER A 55 12.56 -24.09 -27.86
C SER A 55 13.04 -23.03 -28.86
N ILE A 56 13.48 -21.87 -28.36
CA ILE A 56 14.45 -21.02 -29.05
C ILE A 56 15.54 -20.65 -28.03
N ALA A 57 16.76 -21.06 -28.32
CA ALA A 57 17.96 -20.78 -27.57
C ALA A 57 18.55 -19.41 -27.96
N GLY A 58 19.25 -18.78 -27.00
CA GLY A 58 20.31 -17.82 -27.31
C GLY A 58 20.34 -16.56 -26.49
N GLY A 59 21.34 -16.46 -25.59
CA GLY A 59 21.77 -15.19 -25.02
C GLY A 59 22.01 -15.19 -23.51
N GLU A 60 23.12 -15.82 -23.08
CA GLU A 60 23.60 -15.74 -21.70
C GLU A 60 24.14 -14.33 -21.38
N THR A 61 23.56 -13.66 -20.40
CA THR A 61 24.29 -12.70 -19.58
C THR A 61 24.27 -13.21 -18.14
N LYS A 62 25.46 -13.52 -17.62
CA LYS A 62 25.68 -13.95 -16.24
C LYS A 62 25.35 -12.82 -15.29
N GLY A 63 24.15 -12.80 -14.77
CA GLY A 63 23.71 -12.03 -13.61
C GLY A 63 23.59 -12.97 -12.41
N ASP A 64 24.13 -12.52 -11.30
CA ASP A 64 24.34 -13.24 -10.04
C ASP A 64 23.15 -14.12 -9.61
N ALA A 65 23.32 -15.44 -9.79
CA ALA A 65 22.28 -16.45 -9.52
C ALA A 65 21.95 -16.67 -8.04
N ARG A 66 22.56 -15.92 -7.13
CA ARG A 66 22.32 -16.02 -5.68
C ARG A 66 21.10 -15.25 -5.18
N LEU A 67 20.53 -14.31 -5.97
CA LEU A 67 19.39 -13.50 -5.58
C LEU A 67 18.03 -14.03 -6.06
N LEU A 68 18.00 -15.10 -6.88
CA LEU A 68 16.76 -15.68 -7.41
C LEU A 68 16.26 -16.93 -6.68
N GLY A 69 16.97 -17.38 -5.66
CA GLY A 69 16.63 -18.58 -4.90
C GLY A 69 15.78 -18.29 -3.68
N ARG A 70 14.47 -18.36 -3.81
CA ARG A 70 13.37 -18.54 -2.85
C ARG A 70 12.23 -17.50 -2.97
N ALA A 71 11.71 -17.35 -4.17
CA ALA A 71 10.43 -16.63 -4.37
C ALA A 71 9.18 -17.53 -4.13
N ASN A 72 9.36 -18.74 -3.65
CA ASN A 72 8.27 -19.65 -3.28
C ASN A 72 8.38 -19.96 -1.79
N ALA A 73 7.81 -19.09 -0.95
CA ALA A 73 7.39 -19.56 0.37
C ALA A 73 6.34 -20.65 0.12
N PRO A 74 6.47 -21.87 0.71
CA PRO A 74 5.47 -22.90 0.56
C PRO A 74 4.15 -22.33 1.08
N SER A 75 3.12 -22.32 0.22
CA SER A 75 1.74 -22.05 0.65
C SER A 75 1.45 -23.01 1.81
N GLN A 76 1.34 -22.47 3.02
CA GLN A 76 0.88 -23.25 4.18
C GLN A 76 -0.41 -23.95 3.77
N PRO A 77 -0.58 -25.26 4.01
CA PRO A 77 -1.80 -25.95 3.67
C PRO A 77 -2.95 -25.25 4.38
N ILE A 78 -3.98 -24.89 3.63
CA ILE A 78 -5.20 -24.24 4.16
C ILE A 78 -5.79 -25.18 5.20
N LYS A 79 -5.47 -24.92 6.48
CA LYS A 79 -6.06 -25.61 7.62
C LYS A 79 -7.56 -25.30 7.55
N LYS A 80 -8.43 -26.32 7.52
CA LYS A 80 -9.88 -26.11 7.63
C LYS A 80 -10.14 -25.30 8.90
N LEU A 81 -10.53 -24.03 8.71
CA LEU A 81 -10.82 -23.11 9.82
C LEU A 81 -12.09 -23.57 10.50
N ASN A 82 -12.05 -23.76 11.81
CA ASN A 82 -13.24 -23.92 12.63
C ASN A 82 -14.01 -22.60 12.69
N LYS A 83 -15.32 -22.64 12.95
CA LYS A 83 -16.18 -21.45 12.99
C LYS A 83 -15.71 -20.34 13.97
N GLY A 84 -14.86 -20.69 14.95
CA GLY A 84 -14.21 -19.78 15.88
C GLY A 84 -12.91 -19.12 15.37
N ASP A 85 -12.33 -19.62 14.26
CA ASP A 85 -11.05 -19.14 13.71
C ASP A 85 -11.24 -18.09 12.60
N ILE A 86 -12.48 -17.64 12.38
CA ILE A 86 -12.79 -16.64 11.35
C ILE A 86 -12.29 -15.27 11.84
N TYR A 87 -11.46 -14.63 11.04
CA TYR A 87 -11.00 -13.26 11.32
C TYR A 87 -12.16 -12.30 11.54
N ASN A 88 -12.18 -11.66 12.72
CA ASN A 88 -13.19 -10.67 13.08
C ASN A 88 -12.57 -9.28 13.12
N PRO A 89 -12.70 -8.47 12.06
CA PRO A 89 -12.13 -7.13 12.01
C PRO A 89 -12.78 -6.15 13.01
N ARG A 90 -13.92 -6.50 13.62
CA ARG A 90 -14.58 -5.69 14.67
C ARG A 90 -14.11 -6.04 16.08
N GLN A 91 -13.11 -6.91 16.20
CA GLN A 91 -12.51 -7.24 17.50
C GLN A 91 -11.75 -6.04 18.05
N LYS A 92 -12.11 -5.61 19.26
CA LYS A 92 -11.42 -4.53 19.97
C LYS A 92 -10.03 -4.96 20.42
N ILE A 93 -9.06 -4.07 20.25
CA ILE A 93 -7.70 -4.24 20.75
C ILE A 93 -7.65 -3.72 22.18
N LYS A 94 -7.20 -4.57 23.11
CA LYS A 94 -7.04 -4.19 24.52
C LYS A 94 -5.70 -3.50 24.76
N GLY A 95 -5.60 -2.67 25.80
CA GLY A 95 -4.35 -2.05 26.23
C GLY A 95 -3.82 -0.94 25.32
N VAL A 96 -4.65 -0.41 24.42
CA VAL A 96 -4.27 0.70 23.54
C VAL A 96 -4.26 2.00 24.34
N ILE A 97 -3.18 2.76 24.27
CA ILE A 97 -3.08 4.11 24.83
C ILE A 97 -3.41 5.15 23.76
N LYS A 98 -4.14 6.20 24.16
CA LYS A 98 -4.39 7.36 23.29
C LYS A 98 -3.24 8.34 23.41
N THR A 99 -2.69 8.75 22.27
CA THR A 99 -1.60 9.73 22.22
C THR A 99 -2.12 11.14 21.93
N ALA A 100 -1.22 12.13 22.04
CA ALA A 100 -1.52 13.49 21.65
C ALA A 100 -1.51 13.71 20.12
N TYR A 101 -1.05 12.74 19.32
CA TYR A 101 -0.98 12.89 17.87
C TYR A 101 -2.36 13.09 17.25
N GLY A 102 -2.57 14.29 16.68
CA GLY A 102 -3.78 14.63 15.96
C GLY A 102 -5.04 14.77 16.83
N LYS A 103 -4.91 14.97 18.15
CA LYS A 103 -6.05 15.13 19.09
C LYS A 103 -7.07 16.20 18.66
N ASP A 104 -6.60 17.22 17.95
CA ASP A 104 -7.44 18.35 17.49
C ASP A 104 -8.00 18.10 16.06
N LEU A 105 -7.69 16.97 15.43
CA LEU A 105 -8.20 16.63 14.12
C LEU A 105 -9.58 15.96 14.23
N LYS A 106 -10.51 16.41 13.39
CA LYS A 106 -11.80 15.75 13.27
C LYS A 106 -11.66 14.44 12.51
N VAL A 107 -11.84 13.32 13.20
CA VAL A 107 -11.78 11.96 12.65
C VAL A 107 -12.93 11.73 11.68
N ASP A 108 -12.65 11.11 10.54
CA ASP A 108 -13.65 10.72 9.55
C ASP A 108 -14.49 9.54 10.04
N LYS A 109 -15.68 9.34 9.42
CA LYS A 109 -16.56 8.23 9.78
C LYS A 109 -15.93 6.88 9.35
N TYR A 110 -16.05 5.87 10.21
CA TYR A 110 -15.60 4.50 9.96
C TYR A 110 -15.99 4.00 8.55
N LYS A 111 -17.25 4.19 8.15
CA LYS A 111 -17.74 3.80 6.83
C LYS A 111 -16.94 4.43 5.69
N ALA A 112 -16.61 5.72 5.78
CA ALA A 112 -15.84 6.41 4.74
C ALA A 112 -14.43 5.79 4.61
N VAL A 113 -13.77 5.51 5.73
CA VAL A 113 -12.42 4.94 5.77
C VAL A 113 -12.39 3.48 5.29
N THR A 114 -13.45 2.71 5.52
CA THR A 114 -13.47 1.27 5.22
C THR A 114 -14.15 0.90 3.90
N THR A 115 -14.74 1.88 3.19
CA THR A 115 -15.42 1.61 1.90
C THR A 115 -14.85 2.41 0.73
N TYR A 116 -13.86 3.27 0.98
CA TYR A 116 -13.19 4.06 -0.05
C TYR A 116 -11.68 3.83 0.03
N ASN A 117 -11.17 2.84 -0.70
CA ASN A 117 -9.81 2.34 -0.53
C ASN A 117 -9.09 2.22 -1.88
N ASN A 118 -7.78 2.45 -1.87
CA ASN A 118 -6.86 1.99 -2.90
C ASN A 118 -6.14 0.76 -2.37
N TYR A 119 -6.50 -0.41 -2.87
CA TYR A 119 -5.84 -1.68 -2.58
C TYR A 119 -5.93 -2.56 -3.82
N TYR A 120 -4.97 -2.36 -4.70
CA TYR A 120 -4.99 -2.88 -6.07
C TYR A 120 -4.98 -4.41 -6.13
N GLU A 121 -4.46 -5.06 -5.10
CA GLU A 121 -4.53 -6.51 -4.91
C GLU A 121 -5.98 -7.03 -4.87
N PHE A 122 -6.93 -6.17 -4.48
CA PHE A 122 -8.37 -6.48 -4.43
C PHE A 122 -9.20 -5.71 -5.48
N GLY A 123 -8.55 -5.04 -6.42
CA GLY A 123 -9.23 -4.34 -7.50
C GLY A 123 -8.87 -2.87 -7.63
N THR A 124 -9.28 -2.26 -8.74
CA THR A 124 -8.85 -0.90 -9.13
C THR A 124 -9.86 0.18 -8.80
N SER A 125 -11.13 -0.16 -8.50
CA SER A 125 -12.14 0.79 -8.04
C SER A 125 -12.05 1.00 -6.54
N LYS A 126 -12.46 2.17 -6.05
CA LYS A 126 -12.37 2.51 -4.62
C LYS A 126 -13.24 1.62 -3.72
N SER A 127 -14.31 1.05 -4.26
CA SER A 127 -15.22 0.13 -3.55
C SER A 127 -14.81 -1.33 -3.63
N ASP A 128 -13.95 -1.71 -4.61
CA ASP A 128 -13.59 -3.11 -4.83
C ASP A 128 -12.98 -3.76 -3.59
N PRO A 129 -12.01 -3.13 -2.88
CA PRO A 129 -11.39 -3.78 -1.72
C PRO A 129 -12.39 -4.13 -0.61
N ALA A 130 -13.39 -3.29 -0.35
CA ALA A 130 -14.41 -3.56 0.67
C ALA A 130 -15.27 -4.79 0.34
N VAL A 131 -15.39 -5.16 -0.93
CA VAL A 131 -16.15 -6.32 -1.41
C VAL A 131 -15.24 -7.54 -1.60
N GLN A 132 -14.14 -7.36 -2.32
CA GLN A 132 -13.27 -8.45 -2.75
C GLN A 132 -12.39 -9.02 -1.63
N ALA A 133 -12.03 -8.21 -0.64
CA ALA A 133 -11.19 -8.66 0.47
C ALA A 133 -11.92 -9.50 1.53
N ARG A 134 -13.22 -9.76 1.38
CA ARG A 134 -14.00 -10.51 2.39
C ARG A 134 -13.52 -11.94 2.63
N LEU A 135 -12.96 -12.58 1.61
CA LEU A 135 -12.45 -13.95 1.70
C LEU A 135 -10.99 -14.04 2.12
N PHE A 136 -10.31 -12.91 2.20
CA PHE A 136 -8.92 -12.85 2.64
C PHE A 136 -8.80 -13.21 4.12
N GLN A 137 -7.87 -14.11 4.43
CA GLN A 137 -7.63 -14.62 5.79
C GLN A 137 -6.30 -14.05 6.32
N PRO A 138 -6.34 -12.99 7.14
CA PRO A 138 -5.14 -12.37 7.69
C PRO A 138 -4.62 -13.05 8.97
N GLN A 139 -5.12 -14.21 9.31
CA GLN A 139 -4.71 -15.03 10.45
C GLN A 139 -4.78 -16.53 10.12
N PRO A 140 -3.78 -17.36 10.56
CA PRO A 140 -2.54 -16.95 11.22
C PRO A 140 -1.62 -16.18 10.26
N TRP A 141 -0.75 -15.30 10.79
CA TRP A 141 0.11 -14.46 9.98
C TRP A 141 1.47 -14.24 10.60
N SER A 142 2.49 -14.26 9.76
CA SER A 142 3.86 -13.94 10.13
C SER A 142 4.51 -13.01 9.10
N ILE A 143 5.54 -12.30 9.53
CA ILE A 143 6.34 -11.40 8.71
C ILE A 143 7.79 -11.88 8.78
N ASP A 144 8.39 -12.16 7.62
CA ASP A 144 9.81 -12.48 7.50
C ASP A 144 10.63 -11.20 7.53
N ILE A 145 11.73 -11.23 8.27
CA ILE A 145 12.70 -10.14 8.39
C ILE A 145 14.04 -10.65 7.86
N GLU A 146 14.59 -10.02 6.82
CA GLU A 146 15.79 -10.48 6.14
C GLU A 146 16.67 -9.34 5.60
N GLY A 147 17.82 -9.67 5.04
CA GLY A 147 18.76 -8.75 4.40
C GLY A 147 19.83 -8.24 5.36
N GLU A 148 20.08 -6.93 5.40
CA GLU A 148 21.09 -6.29 6.24
C GLU A 148 20.68 -6.30 7.73
N VAL A 149 20.53 -7.49 8.30
CA VAL A 149 20.25 -7.77 9.72
C VAL A 149 21.27 -8.75 10.28
N LYS A 150 21.48 -8.78 11.61
CA LYS A 150 22.41 -9.73 12.25
C LYS A 150 22.02 -11.18 11.98
N LYS A 151 20.72 -11.46 11.92
CA LYS A 151 20.15 -12.77 11.66
C LYS A 151 18.74 -12.64 11.12
N ASP A 152 18.41 -13.42 10.08
CA ASP A 152 17.03 -13.53 9.58
C ASP A 152 16.09 -14.02 10.69
N LYS A 153 14.93 -13.40 10.78
CA LYS A 153 13.92 -13.66 11.82
C LYS A 153 12.54 -13.76 11.18
N THR A 154 11.64 -14.42 11.86
CA THR A 154 10.20 -14.37 11.53
C THR A 154 9.46 -13.93 12.78
N ILE A 155 8.47 -13.04 12.63
CA ILE A 155 7.66 -12.54 13.74
C ILE A 155 6.17 -12.78 13.45
N SER A 156 5.44 -13.39 14.38
CA SER A 156 3.98 -13.49 14.27
C SER A 156 3.32 -12.14 14.59
N ILE A 157 2.07 -11.98 14.18
CA ILE A 157 1.32 -10.74 14.50
C ILE A 157 1.16 -10.56 16.02
N GLU A 158 0.95 -11.64 16.75
CA GLU A 158 0.83 -11.61 18.20
C GLU A 158 2.13 -11.18 18.90
N GLN A 159 3.28 -11.61 18.36
CA GLN A 159 4.60 -11.18 18.83
C GLN A 159 4.86 -9.72 18.46
N LEU A 160 4.52 -9.31 17.21
CA LEU A 160 4.64 -7.93 16.74
C LEU A 160 3.88 -6.97 17.66
N MET A 161 2.64 -7.29 18.00
CA MET A 161 1.81 -6.47 18.89
C MET A 161 2.34 -6.35 20.32
N LYS A 162 3.29 -7.19 20.71
CA LYS A 162 3.95 -7.17 22.04
C LYS A 162 5.30 -6.46 22.05
N LEU A 163 5.83 -6.03 20.90
CA LEU A 163 7.14 -5.35 20.81
C LEU A 163 7.15 -3.98 21.50
N ALA A 164 6.00 -3.33 21.56
CA ALA A 164 5.81 -2.05 22.23
C ALA A 164 4.34 -1.88 22.62
N THR A 165 4.06 -0.92 23.50
CA THR A 165 2.69 -0.53 23.80
C THR A 165 1.99 -0.06 22.53
N LEU A 166 0.79 -0.58 22.28
CA LEU A 166 -0.02 -0.14 21.14
C LEU A 166 -0.62 1.24 21.41
N GLU A 167 -0.50 2.09 20.42
CA GLU A 167 -0.92 3.48 20.49
C GLU A 167 -2.03 3.78 19.48
N GLU A 168 -3.05 4.52 19.90
CA GLU A 168 -3.97 5.18 18.98
C GLU A 168 -3.40 6.53 18.57
N ARG A 169 -3.18 6.70 17.25
CA ARG A 169 -2.67 7.92 16.64
C ARG A 169 -3.61 8.40 15.56
N ILE A 170 -4.10 9.61 15.70
CA ILE A 170 -4.98 10.23 14.71
C ILE A 170 -4.11 10.93 13.68
N TYR A 171 -4.10 10.39 12.47
CA TYR A 171 -3.27 10.91 11.39
C TYR A 171 -4.09 11.37 10.19
N ARG A 172 -3.61 12.44 9.57
CA ARG A 172 -4.02 12.81 8.21
C ARG A 172 -3.44 11.79 7.25
N MET A 173 -4.24 11.35 6.29
CA MET A 173 -3.81 10.51 5.16
C MET A 173 -4.12 11.28 3.87
N ARG A 174 -3.15 11.36 2.97
CA ARG A 174 -3.26 12.05 1.69
C ARG A 174 -2.92 11.11 0.55
N CYS A 175 -3.86 10.88 -0.33
CA CYS A 175 -3.61 10.11 -1.54
C CYS A 175 -3.02 10.99 -2.65
N VAL A 176 -2.12 10.44 -3.45
CA VAL A 176 -1.59 11.11 -4.65
C VAL A 176 -2.73 11.52 -5.61
N GLU A 177 -3.85 10.82 -5.60
CA GLU A 177 -5.06 11.12 -6.38
C GLU A 177 -5.84 12.37 -5.91
N GLY A 178 -5.32 13.16 -4.99
CA GLY A 178 -5.93 14.43 -4.59
C GLY A 178 -7.11 14.31 -3.64
N TRP A 179 -7.21 13.25 -2.85
CA TRP A 179 -8.18 13.11 -1.77
C TRP A 179 -7.50 12.80 -0.42
N SER A 180 -8.19 13.04 0.68
CA SER A 180 -7.65 12.87 2.03
C SER A 180 -8.68 12.34 3.02
N MET A 181 -8.16 11.80 4.12
CA MET A 181 -8.92 11.34 5.29
C MET A 181 -8.15 11.65 6.58
N VAL A 182 -8.87 11.63 7.70
CA VAL A 182 -8.30 11.65 9.06
C VAL A 182 -8.68 10.33 9.73
N ILE A 183 -7.67 9.52 10.07
CA ILE A 183 -7.87 8.13 10.49
C ILE A 183 -7.21 7.90 11.86
N PRO A 184 -7.94 7.35 12.85
CA PRO A 184 -7.38 6.94 14.13
C PRO A 184 -6.79 5.53 14.00
N TRP A 185 -5.50 5.46 13.67
CA TRP A 185 -4.77 4.21 13.55
C TRP A 185 -4.39 3.65 14.92
N VAL A 186 -4.40 2.34 15.06
CA VAL A 186 -3.82 1.65 16.21
C VAL A 186 -2.59 0.87 15.73
N GLY A 187 -1.46 1.10 16.38
CA GLY A 187 -0.21 0.45 15.99
C GLY A 187 0.93 0.70 16.97
N LEU A 188 2.13 0.36 16.55
CA LEU A 188 3.35 0.58 17.31
C LEU A 188 4.37 1.36 16.46
N PRO A 189 5.31 2.11 17.09
CA PRO A 189 6.37 2.78 16.34
C PRO A 189 7.15 1.78 15.49
N LEU A 190 7.36 2.10 14.21
CA LEU A 190 8.17 1.27 13.30
C LEU A 190 9.58 1.07 13.86
N ALA A 191 10.12 2.08 14.54
CA ALA A 191 11.42 2.02 15.21
C ALA A 191 11.52 0.87 16.23
N SER A 192 10.43 0.44 16.87
CA SER A 192 10.43 -0.69 17.79
C SER A 192 10.67 -2.01 17.07
N LEU A 193 10.05 -2.20 15.91
CA LEU A 193 10.29 -3.37 15.05
C LEU A 193 11.72 -3.35 14.49
N ILE A 194 12.21 -2.19 14.04
CA ILE A 194 13.59 -2.05 13.54
C ILE A 194 14.61 -2.39 14.62
N LYS A 195 14.44 -1.91 15.84
CA LYS A 195 15.33 -2.26 16.97
C LYS A 195 15.32 -3.75 17.26
N TRP A 196 14.16 -4.39 17.23
CA TRP A 196 14.02 -5.83 17.42
C TRP A 196 14.67 -6.63 16.27
N ALA A 197 14.60 -6.12 15.04
CA ALA A 197 15.20 -6.74 13.86
C ALA A 197 16.72 -6.75 13.89
N GLU A 198 17.36 -5.82 14.62
CA GLU A 198 18.81 -5.66 14.75
C GLU A 198 19.53 -5.48 13.40
N PRO A 199 19.20 -4.41 12.62
CA PRO A 199 19.85 -4.17 11.35
C PRO A 199 21.36 -3.91 11.53
N THR A 200 22.14 -4.28 10.51
CA THR A 200 23.57 -3.97 10.44
C THR A 200 23.81 -2.49 10.10
N GLY A 201 25.03 -2.01 10.25
CA GLY A 201 25.42 -0.64 9.85
C GLY A 201 25.27 -0.37 8.34
N ASN A 202 25.16 -1.42 7.52
CA ASN A 202 24.97 -1.32 6.07
C ASN A 202 23.50 -1.05 5.69
N ALA A 203 22.54 -1.29 6.56
CA ALA A 203 21.13 -1.03 6.31
C ALA A 203 20.89 0.48 6.11
N LYS A 204 20.62 0.90 4.88
CA LYS A 204 20.29 2.29 4.52
C LYS A 204 18.82 2.47 4.17
N PHE A 205 18.16 1.38 3.75
CA PHE A 205 16.77 1.35 3.35
C PHE A 205 16.05 0.17 3.99
N ILE A 206 14.74 0.31 4.16
CA ILE A 206 13.84 -0.74 4.61
C ILE A 206 12.72 -0.91 3.58
N GLU A 207 12.57 -2.12 3.04
CA GLU A 207 11.56 -2.46 2.04
C GLU A 207 10.46 -3.32 2.68
N PHE A 208 9.23 -3.05 2.31
CA PHE A 208 8.03 -3.76 2.73
C PHE A 208 7.43 -4.48 1.53
N VAL A 209 7.32 -5.79 1.62
CA VAL A 209 6.70 -6.65 0.59
C VAL A 209 5.32 -7.07 1.07
N THR A 210 4.31 -6.86 0.25
CA THR A 210 2.92 -7.21 0.57
C THR A 210 2.60 -8.64 0.13
N ALA A 211 1.52 -9.20 0.67
CA ALA A 211 1.04 -10.50 0.27
C ALA A 211 0.70 -10.54 -1.23
N ASN A 212 0.93 -11.70 -1.83
CA ASN A 212 0.47 -12.04 -3.17
C ASN A 212 -0.20 -13.41 -3.09
N ASP A 213 -1.46 -13.41 -2.76
CA ASP A 213 -2.24 -14.58 -2.43
C ASP A 213 -3.36 -14.82 -3.46
N ARG A 214 -3.78 -16.09 -3.64
CA ARG A 214 -4.85 -16.46 -4.57
C ARG A 214 -6.21 -15.83 -4.22
N SER A 215 -6.43 -15.45 -2.97
CA SER A 215 -7.63 -14.72 -2.54
C SER A 215 -7.62 -13.24 -2.93
N MET A 216 -6.51 -12.75 -3.54
CA MET A 216 -6.32 -11.37 -3.99
C MET A 216 -6.48 -11.30 -5.52
N PRO A 217 -7.70 -11.11 -6.06
CA PRO A 217 -7.97 -11.22 -7.50
C PRO A 217 -7.22 -10.21 -8.36
N GLY A 218 -6.84 -9.06 -7.79
CA GLY A 218 -6.08 -8.02 -8.49
C GLY A 218 -4.66 -8.43 -8.84
N THR A 219 -4.07 -9.39 -8.10
CA THR A 219 -2.68 -9.83 -8.31
C THR A 219 -2.50 -10.71 -9.56
N SER A 220 -3.59 -11.23 -10.12
CA SER A 220 -3.58 -11.93 -11.40
C SER A 220 -3.52 -10.98 -12.60
N SER A 221 -3.77 -9.68 -12.37
CA SER A 221 -3.74 -8.66 -13.42
C SER A 221 -2.32 -8.15 -13.68
N ARG A 222 -2.06 -7.67 -14.90
CA ARG A 222 -0.80 -7.03 -15.29
C ARG A 222 -0.81 -5.51 -15.01
N VAL A 223 -1.64 -5.07 -14.08
CA VAL A 223 -1.76 -3.64 -13.74
C VAL A 223 -0.50 -3.13 -13.06
N LEU A 224 0.08 -3.94 -12.18
CA LEU A 224 1.33 -3.67 -11.46
C LEU A 224 2.24 -4.90 -11.49
N ASP A 225 3.50 -4.69 -11.10
CA ASP A 225 4.46 -5.76 -10.85
C ASP A 225 4.24 -6.29 -9.42
N TRP A 226 3.77 -7.55 -9.33
CA TRP A 226 3.45 -8.20 -8.06
C TRP A 226 4.60 -9.05 -7.53
N PRO A 227 4.77 -9.20 -6.21
CA PRO A 227 4.03 -8.56 -5.12
C PRO A 227 4.29 -7.05 -5.05
N TYR A 228 3.34 -6.29 -4.49
CA TYR A 228 3.52 -4.86 -4.26
C TYR A 228 4.67 -4.61 -3.27
N ARG A 229 5.51 -3.63 -3.57
CA ARG A 229 6.70 -3.28 -2.78
C ARG A 229 6.78 -1.79 -2.57
N GLU A 230 7.08 -1.39 -1.35
CA GLU A 230 7.40 -0.03 -0.98
C GLU A 230 8.58 0.02 -0.04
N ALA A 231 9.23 1.19 0.04
CA ALA A 231 10.43 1.33 0.86
C ALA A 231 10.56 2.72 1.46
N LEU A 232 11.35 2.81 2.52
CA LEU A 232 11.75 4.05 3.19
C LEU A 232 13.27 4.08 3.35
N ARG A 233 13.85 5.28 3.49
CA ARG A 233 15.17 5.41 4.09
C ARG A 233 15.11 5.05 5.57
N MET A 234 16.23 4.61 6.14
CA MET A 234 16.27 4.22 7.56
C MET A 234 15.95 5.39 8.50
N ASP A 235 16.38 6.62 8.20
CA ASP A 235 16.06 7.80 9.00
C ASP A 235 14.56 8.14 8.96
N GLU A 236 13.90 7.98 7.80
CA GLU A 236 12.44 8.09 7.68
C GLU A 236 11.72 7.00 8.49
N ALA A 237 12.20 5.76 8.41
CA ALA A 237 11.62 4.63 9.12
C ALA A 237 11.80 4.73 10.64
N MET A 238 12.88 5.35 11.11
CA MET A 238 13.15 5.60 12.52
C MET A 238 12.43 6.84 13.07
N ASN A 239 11.81 7.66 12.21
CA ASN A 239 11.06 8.83 12.66
C ASN A 239 9.87 8.39 13.54
N PRO A 240 9.61 9.06 14.67
CA PRO A 240 8.53 8.70 15.59
C PRO A 240 7.14 8.63 14.96
N LEU A 241 6.87 9.35 13.87
CA LEU A 241 5.57 9.34 13.18
C LEU A 241 5.33 8.06 12.36
N ALA A 242 6.39 7.33 11.95
CA ALA A 242 6.24 6.09 11.20
C ALA A 242 5.77 4.94 12.12
N ILE A 243 4.68 4.26 11.77
CA ILE A 243 4.12 3.15 12.54
C ILE A 243 3.82 1.94 11.68
N ILE A 244 3.86 0.77 12.31
CA ILE A 244 3.15 -0.41 11.81
C ILE A 244 1.78 -0.42 12.47
N ALA A 245 0.74 -0.19 11.67
CA ALA A 245 -0.63 -0.23 12.13
C ALA A 245 -1.19 -1.66 12.06
N VAL A 246 -1.84 -2.08 13.12
CA VAL A 246 -2.53 -3.37 13.27
C VAL A 246 -4.03 -3.18 13.51
N GLY A 247 -4.47 -1.93 13.64
CA GLY A 247 -5.87 -1.59 13.88
C GLY A 247 -6.22 -0.15 13.47
N LEU A 248 -7.51 0.14 13.54
CA LEU A 248 -8.08 1.48 13.40
C LEU A 248 -9.38 1.57 14.23
N TYR A 249 -9.70 2.76 14.74
CA TYR A 249 -10.86 3.00 15.64
C TYR A 249 -10.89 2.06 16.87
N GLY A 250 -9.72 1.67 17.39
CA GLY A 250 -9.61 0.76 18.54
C GLY A 250 -9.89 -0.71 18.24
N GLU A 251 -10.06 -1.08 16.96
CA GLU A 251 -10.38 -2.42 16.48
C GLU A 251 -9.29 -2.95 15.54
N LEU A 252 -9.23 -4.28 15.33
CA LEU A 252 -8.32 -4.87 14.35
C LEU A 252 -8.55 -4.29 12.94
N LEU A 253 -7.50 -4.25 12.13
CA LEU A 253 -7.58 -3.76 10.76
C LEU A 253 -8.59 -4.59 9.95
N PRO A 254 -9.56 -3.95 9.27
CA PRO A 254 -10.31 -4.62 8.23
C PRO A 254 -9.41 -5.00 7.05
N ASN A 255 -9.75 -6.10 6.37
CA ASN A 255 -8.99 -6.61 5.23
C ASN A 255 -8.70 -5.53 4.18
N GLN A 256 -9.73 -4.78 3.78
CA GLN A 256 -9.62 -3.69 2.79
C GLN A 256 -8.73 -2.51 3.25
N ASN A 257 -8.40 -2.42 4.52
CA ASN A 257 -7.51 -1.41 5.07
C ASN A 257 -6.08 -1.93 5.29
N GLY A 258 -5.79 -3.19 4.92
CA GLY A 258 -4.45 -3.76 4.93
C GLY A 258 -4.14 -4.70 6.08
N ALA A 259 -5.16 -5.44 6.60
CA ALA A 259 -4.97 -6.46 7.63
C ALA A 259 -3.91 -7.50 7.24
N PRO A 260 -3.18 -8.10 8.22
CA PRO A 260 -3.25 -7.80 9.65
C PRO A 260 -2.32 -6.65 10.07
N ALA A 261 -1.36 -6.28 9.24
CA ALA A 261 -0.40 -5.21 9.52
C ALA A 261 -0.05 -4.43 8.26
N ARG A 262 0.05 -3.11 8.40
CA ARG A 262 0.41 -2.19 7.33
C ARG A 262 1.33 -1.07 7.79
N LEU A 263 2.09 -0.52 6.85
CA LEU A 263 2.86 0.69 7.06
C LEU A 263 1.95 1.93 7.02
N VAL A 264 2.17 2.87 7.95
CA VAL A 264 1.57 4.22 7.93
C VAL A 264 2.66 5.26 8.13
N VAL A 265 2.79 6.17 7.16
CA VAL A 265 3.76 7.26 7.13
C VAL A 265 2.98 8.54 6.77
N PRO A 266 2.53 9.34 7.76
CA PRO A 266 1.49 10.33 7.55
C PRO A 266 1.91 11.51 6.66
N TRP A 267 3.19 11.81 6.54
CA TRP A 267 3.70 12.92 5.71
C TRP A 267 3.93 12.54 4.24
N LYS A 268 3.79 11.24 3.90
CA LYS A 268 3.95 10.72 2.54
C LYS A 268 2.60 10.42 1.91
N TYR A 269 2.57 10.37 0.58
CA TYR A 269 1.38 9.90 -0.14
C TYR A 269 1.01 8.46 0.26
N GLY A 270 -0.28 8.17 0.32
CA GLY A 270 -0.82 6.91 0.84
C GLY A 270 -0.33 5.64 0.16
N PHE A 271 0.18 5.73 -1.07
CA PHE A 271 0.74 4.56 -1.77
C PHE A 271 2.04 4.05 -1.14
N LYS A 272 2.75 4.85 -0.35
CA LYS A 272 3.90 4.40 0.45
C LYS A 272 3.52 3.38 1.53
N GLY A 273 2.25 3.30 1.88
CA GLY A 273 1.76 2.39 2.91
C GLY A 273 1.53 0.97 2.40
N GLY A 274 2.59 0.16 2.34
CA GLY A 274 2.47 -1.28 2.07
C GLY A 274 1.46 -1.93 3.01
N LYS A 275 0.57 -2.78 2.48
CA LYS A 275 -0.55 -3.42 3.18
C LYS A 275 -0.36 -4.92 3.26
N SER A 276 -0.95 -5.57 4.28
CA SER A 276 -0.83 -7.04 4.45
C SER A 276 0.62 -7.49 4.27
N ILE A 277 1.52 -6.89 5.06
CA ILE A 277 2.97 -7.09 4.95
C ILE A 277 3.31 -8.53 5.31
N VAL A 278 4.06 -9.22 4.43
CA VAL A 278 4.56 -10.59 4.63
C VAL A 278 6.07 -10.63 4.80
N LYS A 279 6.78 -9.58 4.36
CA LYS A 279 8.23 -9.53 4.43
C LYS A 279 8.72 -8.10 4.58
N ILE A 280 9.77 -7.93 5.38
CA ILE A 280 10.52 -6.69 5.53
C ILE A 280 11.98 -6.99 5.24
N ARG A 281 12.59 -6.22 4.33
CA ARG A 281 13.99 -6.38 3.95
C ARG A 281 14.78 -5.13 4.28
N PHE A 282 15.91 -5.32 4.94
CA PHE A 282 16.87 -4.26 5.18
C PHE A 282 17.91 -4.26 4.06
N LEU A 283 18.15 -3.13 3.44
CA LEU A 283 18.92 -3.03 2.20
C LEU A 283 19.97 -1.93 2.30
N GLU A 284 21.13 -2.17 1.68
CA GLU A 284 22.18 -1.15 1.54
C GLU A 284 21.84 -0.14 0.44
N LYS A 285 21.27 -0.60 -0.67
CA LYS A 285 20.94 0.21 -1.84
C LYS A 285 19.45 0.52 -1.92
N MET A 286 19.13 1.70 -2.46
CA MET A 286 17.74 2.11 -2.71
C MET A 286 17.04 1.10 -3.64
N PRO A 287 15.94 0.47 -3.19
CA PRO A 287 15.20 -0.44 -4.05
C PRO A 287 14.30 0.34 -5.01
N GLN A 288 13.95 -0.30 -6.11
CA GLN A 288 12.93 0.20 -7.02
C GLN A 288 11.56 -0.28 -6.56
N THR A 289 10.67 0.64 -6.19
CA THR A 289 9.33 0.33 -5.70
C THR A 289 8.35 0.05 -6.84
N THR A 290 7.17 -0.51 -6.52
CA THR A 290 6.18 -0.91 -7.52
C THR A 290 5.71 0.27 -8.39
N TRP A 291 5.40 1.43 -7.77
CA TRP A 291 4.95 2.58 -8.55
C TRP A 291 6.07 3.27 -9.32
N MET A 292 7.32 3.27 -8.80
CA MET A 292 8.48 3.74 -9.57
C MET A 292 8.67 2.95 -10.86
N LYS A 293 8.40 1.64 -10.85
CA LYS A 293 8.44 0.80 -12.05
C LYS A 293 7.25 1.08 -12.98
N ALA A 294 6.05 1.22 -12.43
CA ALA A 294 4.83 1.40 -13.20
C ALA A 294 4.74 2.77 -13.90
N GLY A 295 5.27 3.82 -13.27
CA GLY A 295 5.24 5.19 -13.81
C GLY A 295 6.40 6.04 -13.29
N PRO A 296 7.64 5.84 -13.77
CA PRO A 296 8.83 6.48 -13.22
C PRO A 296 8.85 8.02 -13.36
N SER A 297 8.09 8.57 -14.30
CA SER A 297 7.91 10.02 -14.46
C SER A 297 6.80 10.60 -13.56
N GLU A 298 6.02 9.75 -12.90
CA GLU A 298 4.85 10.16 -12.10
C GLU A 298 5.04 9.87 -10.61
N TYR A 299 5.84 8.84 -10.26
CA TYR A 299 5.99 8.33 -8.90
C TYR A 299 7.47 8.17 -8.54
N GLY A 300 7.92 8.97 -7.61
CA GLY A 300 9.29 8.90 -7.09
C GLY A 300 9.40 8.06 -5.82
N PHE A 301 10.64 7.88 -5.36
CA PHE A 301 10.95 7.09 -4.16
C PHE A 301 10.41 7.74 -2.89
N TYR A 302 10.62 9.05 -2.73
CA TYR A 302 10.28 9.72 -1.47
C TYR A 302 8.78 9.87 -1.28
N ALA A 303 8.04 10.20 -2.33
CA ALA A 303 6.59 10.32 -2.31
C ALA A 303 6.06 11.21 -1.16
N ASN A 304 6.81 12.25 -0.82
CA ASN A 304 6.41 13.23 0.19
C ASN A 304 5.24 14.07 -0.32
N VAL A 305 4.24 14.32 0.52
CA VAL A 305 3.15 15.21 0.15
C VAL A 305 3.68 16.62 -0.06
N ASN A 306 3.66 17.06 -1.31
CA ASN A 306 4.20 18.36 -1.72
C ASN A 306 3.21 19.11 -2.63
N PRO A 307 2.55 20.17 -2.13
CA PRO A 307 1.59 20.94 -2.92
C PRO A 307 2.23 21.72 -4.08
N LYS A 308 3.57 21.89 -4.09
CA LYS A 308 4.31 22.63 -5.10
C LYS A 308 4.81 21.75 -6.25
N VAL A 309 4.66 20.43 -6.15
CA VAL A 309 5.04 19.46 -7.18
C VAL A 309 3.77 18.74 -7.63
N SER A 310 3.24 19.15 -8.77
CA SER A 310 2.03 18.55 -9.33
C SER A 310 2.35 17.20 -9.97
N HIS A 311 1.36 16.30 -9.94
CA HIS A 311 1.38 15.13 -10.80
C HIS A 311 1.26 15.58 -12.27
N PRO A 312 1.85 14.88 -13.25
CA PRO A 312 1.76 15.30 -14.66
C PRO A 312 0.33 15.51 -15.20
N ARG A 313 -0.66 14.86 -14.58
CA ARG A 313 -2.06 14.86 -15.03
C ARG A 313 -3.02 15.70 -14.17
N TRP A 314 -2.63 16.07 -12.93
CA TRP A 314 -3.45 16.87 -12.01
C TRP A 314 -2.60 17.65 -11.01
N THR A 315 -3.22 18.68 -10.40
CA THR A 315 -2.56 19.48 -9.36
C THR A 315 -2.55 18.78 -8.02
N GLN A 316 -1.46 18.97 -7.27
CA GLN A 316 -1.34 18.54 -5.87
C GLN A 316 -1.59 19.68 -4.87
N SER A 317 -1.88 20.90 -5.34
CA SER A 317 -2.04 22.08 -4.48
C SER A 317 -3.29 22.04 -3.60
N SER A 318 -4.27 21.18 -3.95
CA SER A 318 -5.52 21.02 -3.20
C SER A 318 -5.94 19.56 -3.12
N GLU A 319 -6.77 19.25 -2.12
CA GLU A 319 -7.27 17.91 -1.85
C GLU A 319 -8.76 17.92 -1.50
N ARG A 320 -9.43 16.79 -1.75
CA ARG A 320 -10.82 16.58 -1.40
C ARG A 320 -10.92 15.70 -0.15
N PRO A 321 -11.32 16.22 1.02
CA PRO A 321 -11.59 15.41 2.20
C PRO A 321 -12.81 14.49 1.94
N ILE A 322 -12.62 13.18 2.09
CA ILE A 322 -13.70 12.20 1.81
C ILE A 322 -14.82 12.31 2.86
N GLY A 323 -14.49 12.58 4.13
CA GLY A 323 -15.46 12.71 5.21
C GLY A 323 -16.29 13.98 5.18
N ALA A 324 -15.95 14.96 4.33
CA ALA A 324 -16.68 16.23 4.23
C ALA A 324 -18.04 16.13 3.50
N GLY A 325 -18.39 14.96 2.95
CA GLY A 325 -19.65 14.72 2.22
C GLY A 325 -19.71 15.39 0.85
N LEU A 326 -20.91 15.37 0.24
CA LEU A 326 -21.14 15.87 -1.13
C LEU A 326 -20.89 17.40 -1.27
N PHE A 327 -21.08 18.17 -0.19
CA PHE A 327 -20.88 19.63 -0.17
C PHE A 327 -19.51 20.05 0.36
N GLY A 328 -18.64 19.10 0.74
CA GLY A 328 -17.30 19.36 1.18
C GLY A 328 -16.41 19.81 0.02
N GLY A 329 -16.08 21.10 -0.01
CA GLY A 329 -15.16 21.66 -1.00
C GLY A 329 -13.75 21.11 -0.88
N ARG A 330 -12.90 21.40 -1.89
CA ARG A 330 -11.47 21.11 -1.80
C ARG A 330 -10.80 22.07 -0.81
N VAL A 331 -9.82 21.55 -0.10
CA VAL A 331 -8.97 22.34 0.82
C VAL A 331 -7.53 22.40 0.28
N ARG A 332 -6.75 23.39 0.73
CA ARG A 332 -5.33 23.48 0.35
C ARG A 332 -4.55 22.32 0.96
N THR A 333 -3.75 21.66 0.14
CA THR A 333 -2.81 20.64 0.61
C THR A 333 -1.67 21.30 1.39
N LYS A 334 -1.32 20.73 2.55
CA LYS A 334 -0.21 21.17 3.39
C LYS A 334 1.07 20.44 2.99
N MET A 335 2.21 21.14 3.05
CA MET A 335 3.54 20.53 2.87
C MET A 335 3.71 19.39 3.89
N PHE A 336 4.29 18.27 3.45
CA PHE A 336 4.41 17.04 4.25
C PHE A 336 3.08 16.65 4.94
N ASN A 337 1.94 16.90 4.27
CA ASN A 337 0.61 16.64 4.82
C ASN A 337 0.33 17.36 6.16
N GLY A 338 1.08 18.41 6.48
CA GLY A 338 0.98 19.18 7.71
C GLY A 338 1.88 18.69 8.85
N TYR A 339 2.88 17.87 8.55
CA TYR A 339 3.88 17.36 9.51
C TYR A 339 5.28 17.96 9.24
N GLU A 340 5.35 19.17 8.68
CA GLU A 340 6.62 19.80 8.30
C GLU A 340 7.55 20.04 9.49
N SER A 341 7.00 20.40 10.66
CA SER A 341 7.76 20.60 11.89
C SER A 341 8.48 19.34 12.38
N GLU A 342 7.90 18.16 12.13
CA GLU A 342 8.41 16.89 12.62
C GLU A 342 9.36 16.19 11.63
N VAL A 343 9.25 16.53 10.33
CA VAL A 343 9.97 15.77 9.30
C VAL A 343 10.78 16.64 8.34
N GLY A 344 10.59 17.94 8.32
CA GLY A 344 11.23 18.83 7.34
C GLY A 344 12.76 18.73 7.34
N GLN A 345 13.37 18.56 8.51
CA GLN A 345 14.82 18.41 8.66
C GLN A 345 15.38 17.13 8.02
N LEU A 346 14.59 16.07 7.83
CA LEU A 346 15.04 14.85 7.12
C LEU A 346 15.38 15.12 5.66
N TYR A 347 14.88 16.21 5.13
CA TYR A 347 14.99 16.59 3.73
C TYR A 347 15.74 17.92 3.54
N ALA A 348 16.41 18.43 4.59
CA ALA A 348 17.20 19.66 4.51
C ALA A 348 18.27 19.55 3.40
N GLY A 349 18.35 20.56 2.53
CA GLY A 349 19.26 20.57 1.38
C GLY A 349 18.84 19.71 0.18
N MET A 350 17.72 18.98 0.26
CA MET A 350 17.22 18.14 -0.84
C MET A 350 16.31 18.96 -1.77
N ASP A 351 16.57 18.89 -3.09
CA ASP A 351 15.63 19.42 -4.10
C ASP A 351 14.40 18.50 -4.19
N LEU A 352 13.31 18.91 -3.54
CA LEU A 352 12.06 18.14 -3.49
C LEU A 352 11.25 18.16 -4.79
N LYS A 353 11.69 18.88 -5.83
CA LYS A 353 11.10 18.78 -7.17
C LYS A 353 11.71 17.62 -7.95
N LYS A 354 12.99 17.36 -7.73
CA LYS A 354 13.72 16.23 -8.34
C LYS A 354 13.54 14.95 -7.55
N ASN A 355 13.42 15.06 -6.22
CA ASN A 355 13.27 13.94 -5.28
C ASN A 355 11.81 13.87 -4.78
N PHE A 356 10.92 13.54 -5.67
CA PHE A 356 9.48 13.39 -5.40
C PHE A 356 9.06 11.96 -5.08
#